data_20a73c17b46fb0762cc3c1afd98247a8
#
_entry.id   20a73c17b46fb0762cc3c1afd98247a8
#
_cell.length_a   1.000
_cell.length_b   1.000
_cell.length_c   1.000
_cell.angle_alpha   90.00
_cell.angle_beta   90.00
_cell.angle_gamma   90.00
#
_symmetry.space_group_name_H-M   'P 1'
#
loop_
_entity.id
_entity.type
_entity.pdbx_description
1 polymer ?
#
loop_
_entity_poly.entity_id
_entity_poly.type
_entity_poly.pdbx_seq_one_letter_code
_entity_poly.pdbx_strand_id
1 'polypeptide(L)'
;MKLKTALMSAVAGATMLSGAAAFAGGHGELNVAYFLEWPMPFQAAKVSGAYDEALGMKVNWVSFDTGTAMSAAMASGDIDISVSQGVPPFVVAASAGQDLQIIDVAVSYADNDNCVVAAGLEIDKNSAGELAGKKVAVPLGTAAHYGFLKQMGHFGVSLDSLTVVDMAPAEGQAALAQGAVDMACGWGGALRRMKESGNVLLTGAEKTALGILVFDVTSAPSGYVAENADVVAKFLAVTAAANTEWNASQPAAMLAAVAKDAGMSEADAASSMGTFVFPDVDAQLSGGWLGGAAQTFMKGVADVFVGAGAIDSAKDSYADNVNVGPLNAAKGM
;
A
#
# COMPACT_ATOMS: atom_id res chain seq x y z
N MET A 1 15.65 -15.28 -82.27
CA MET A 1 16.77 -14.38 -82.04
C MET A 1 16.42 -13.44 -80.90
N LYS A 2 16.99 -13.60 -79.77
CA LYS A 2 17.28 -12.69 -78.65
C LYS A 2 17.31 -13.52 -77.33
N LEU A 3 18.52 -13.76 -76.87
CA LEU A 3 18.84 -14.34 -75.59
C LEU A 3 18.28 -13.51 -74.44
N LYS A 4 17.70 -14.15 -73.43
CA LYS A 4 17.45 -13.53 -72.13
C LYS A 4 18.29 -14.30 -71.12
N THR A 5 19.33 -13.63 -70.63
CA THR A 5 20.19 -14.04 -69.54
C THR A 5 19.41 -13.92 -68.24
N ALA A 6 19.31 -15.01 -67.48
CA ALA A 6 18.74 -14.98 -66.15
C ALA A 6 19.90 -14.80 -65.12
N LEU A 7 19.87 -13.71 -64.40
CA LEU A 7 20.70 -13.49 -63.23
C LEU A 7 20.03 -14.17 -62.00
N MET A 8 20.68 -15.16 -61.45
CA MET A 8 20.36 -15.70 -60.14
C MET A 8 21.00 -14.81 -59.06
N SER A 9 20.20 -14.08 -58.32
CA SER A 9 20.64 -13.40 -57.10
C SER A 9 20.46 -14.33 -55.89
N ALA A 10 21.59 -14.76 -55.33
CA ALA A 10 21.60 -15.44 -54.05
C ALA A 10 21.35 -14.44 -52.94
N VAL A 11 20.21 -14.58 -52.25
CA VAL A 11 19.93 -13.84 -50.99
C VAL A 11 20.48 -14.67 -49.84
N ALA A 12 21.60 -14.24 -49.28
CA ALA A 12 22.13 -14.75 -48.03
C ALA A 12 21.24 -14.20 -46.87
N GLY A 13 20.44 -15.07 -46.30
CA GLY A 13 19.66 -14.81 -45.11
C GLY A 13 20.57 -14.71 -43.88
N ALA A 14 20.84 -13.48 -43.41
CA ALA A 14 21.42 -13.26 -42.11
C ALA A 14 20.29 -13.37 -41.05
N THR A 15 20.21 -14.51 -40.37
CA THR A 15 19.41 -14.67 -39.17
C THR A 15 20.03 -13.84 -38.06
N MET A 16 19.50 -12.65 -37.81
CA MET A 16 19.81 -11.93 -36.59
C MET A 16 19.10 -12.68 -35.44
N LEU A 17 19.84 -13.43 -34.65
CA LEU A 17 19.42 -13.78 -33.29
C LEU A 17 19.35 -12.48 -32.50
N SER A 18 18.15 -11.95 -32.35
CA SER A 18 17.86 -10.95 -31.31
C SER A 18 17.92 -11.69 -29.97
N GLY A 19 19.13 -11.74 -29.38
CA GLY A 19 19.27 -12.06 -27.99
C GLY A 19 18.48 -10.99 -27.21
N ALA A 20 17.35 -11.39 -26.63
CA ALA A 20 16.77 -10.63 -25.54
C ALA A 20 17.86 -10.59 -24.45
N ALA A 21 18.51 -9.46 -24.29
CA ALA A 21 19.32 -9.21 -23.11
C ALA A 21 18.33 -9.25 -21.95
N ALA A 22 18.31 -10.37 -21.21
CA ALA A 22 17.80 -10.37 -19.87
C ALA A 22 18.60 -9.28 -19.15
N PHE A 23 17.94 -8.18 -18.82
CA PHE A 23 18.48 -7.23 -17.88
C PHE A 23 18.57 -7.96 -16.54
N ALA A 24 19.68 -8.62 -16.29
CA ALA A 24 20.12 -8.95 -14.96
C ALA A 24 20.43 -7.59 -14.31
N GLY A 25 19.43 -6.99 -13.69
CA GLY A 25 19.57 -5.76 -12.95
C GLY A 25 20.36 -6.02 -11.68
N GLY A 26 21.69 -5.95 -11.79
CA GLY A 26 22.52 -5.57 -10.67
C GLY A 26 22.31 -4.08 -10.48
N HIS A 27 21.22 -3.66 -9.84
CA HIS A 27 20.97 -2.28 -9.53
C HIS A 27 22.00 -1.85 -8.48
N GLY A 28 22.88 -0.91 -8.85
CA GLY A 28 23.76 -0.23 -7.89
C GLY A 28 22.97 0.67 -6.93
N GLU A 29 21.65 0.67 -7.02
CA GLU A 29 20.71 1.47 -6.25
C GLU A 29 19.45 0.62 -5.95
N LEU A 30 18.80 0.87 -4.80
CA LEU A 30 17.55 0.25 -4.39
C LEU A 30 16.42 1.28 -4.53
N ASN A 31 15.35 0.94 -5.26
CA ASN A 31 14.19 1.82 -5.42
C ASN A 31 13.07 1.42 -4.46
N VAL A 32 12.68 2.33 -3.57
CA VAL A 32 11.70 2.08 -2.51
C VAL A 32 10.50 3.03 -2.64
N ALA A 33 9.31 2.44 -2.77
CA ALA A 33 8.06 3.18 -2.76
C ALA A 33 7.60 3.48 -1.33
N TYR A 34 7.01 4.66 -1.10
CA TYR A 34 6.42 5.07 0.18
C TYR A 34 5.32 6.11 -0.03
N PHE A 35 4.58 6.47 1.04
CA PHE A 35 3.58 7.55 1.02
C PHE A 35 4.09 8.83 1.66
N LEU A 36 3.74 9.99 1.07
CA LEU A 36 3.77 11.28 1.76
C LEU A 36 2.56 11.43 2.71
N GLU A 37 2.64 12.36 3.67
CA GLU A 37 1.61 12.60 4.68
C GLU A 37 1.19 11.34 5.47
N TRP A 38 2.12 10.36 5.54
CA TRP A 38 1.97 9.09 6.25
C TRP A 38 3.20 8.86 7.13
N PRO A 39 3.21 9.48 8.34
CA PRO A 39 4.41 9.58 9.17
C PRO A 39 4.73 8.23 9.83
N MET A 40 5.95 7.73 9.59
CA MET A 40 6.42 6.45 10.12
C MET A 40 7.89 6.55 10.57
N PRO A 41 8.33 5.73 11.56
CA PRO A 41 9.70 5.81 12.09
C PRO A 41 10.79 5.60 11.05
N PHE A 42 10.57 4.77 10.01
CA PHE A 42 11.53 4.53 8.93
C PHE A 42 11.99 5.83 8.24
N GLN A 43 11.15 6.87 8.20
CA GLN A 43 11.48 8.14 7.56
C GLN A 43 12.61 8.88 8.28
N ALA A 44 12.77 8.70 9.59
CA ALA A 44 13.94 9.22 10.30
C ALA A 44 15.23 8.51 9.86
N ALA A 45 15.19 7.18 9.71
CA ALA A 45 16.30 6.39 9.19
C ALA A 45 16.61 6.73 7.72
N LYS A 46 15.58 6.99 6.90
CA LYS A 46 15.71 7.51 5.53
C LYS A 46 16.47 8.84 5.51
N VAL A 47 16.03 9.79 6.32
CA VAL A 47 16.63 11.16 6.36
C VAL A 47 18.06 11.15 6.88
N SER A 48 18.38 10.27 7.84
CA SER A 48 19.75 10.14 8.38
C SER A 48 20.71 9.42 7.44
N GLY A 49 20.23 8.75 6.37
CA GLY A 49 21.05 7.92 5.48
C GLY A 49 21.37 6.54 6.06
N ALA A 50 20.69 6.11 7.13
CA ALA A 50 20.96 4.82 7.79
C ALA A 50 20.74 3.61 6.85
N TYR A 51 19.80 3.70 5.92
CA TYR A 51 19.61 2.66 4.91
C TYR A 51 20.81 2.59 3.94
N ASP A 52 21.26 3.71 3.42
CA ASP A 52 22.41 3.77 2.48
C ASP A 52 23.67 3.20 3.14
N GLU A 53 23.91 3.54 4.41
CA GLU A 53 25.03 3.05 5.20
C GLU A 53 24.94 1.53 5.44
N ALA A 54 23.80 1.03 5.92
CA ALA A 54 23.63 -0.38 6.25
C ALA A 54 23.68 -1.29 5.03
N LEU A 55 23.14 -0.82 3.90
CA LEU A 55 23.10 -1.56 2.66
C LEU A 55 24.38 -1.44 1.83
N GLY A 56 25.20 -0.39 2.07
CA GLY A 56 26.36 -0.09 1.25
C GLY A 56 26.03 0.31 -0.19
N MET A 57 24.79 0.77 -0.41
CA MET A 57 24.28 1.23 -1.70
C MET A 57 23.31 2.39 -1.49
N LYS A 58 23.04 3.14 -2.57
CA LYS A 58 22.06 4.22 -2.52
C LYS A 58 20.64 3.69 -2.52
N VAL A 59 19.81 4.26 -1.68
CA VAL A 59 18.35 4.00 -1.67
C VAL A 59 17.63 5.20 -2.27
N ASN A 60 16.92 4.97 -3.36
CA ASN A 60 16.07 5.96 -4.02
C ASN A 60 14.64 5.82 -3.49
N TRP A 61 14.14 6.86 -2.86
CA TRP A 61 12.80 6.88 -2.30
C TRP A 61 11.84 7.57 -3.26
N VAL A 62 10.78 6.87 -3.65
CA VAL A 62 9.78 7.36 -4.61
C VAL A 62 8.41 7.40 -3.93
N SER A 63 7.80 8.58 -3.86
CA SER A 63 6.47 8.73 -3.26
C SER A 63 5.36 8.34 -4.25
N PHE A 64 4.31 7.72 -3.73
CA PHE A 64 3.12 7.32 -4.48
C PHE A 64 1.85 7.80 -3.78
N ASP A 65 0.78 8.00 -4.55
CA ASP A 65 -0.52 8.42 -4.03
C ASP A 65 -1.39 7.24 -3.59
N THR A 66 -1.17 6.04 -4.14
CA THR A 66 -1.94 4.83 -3.83
C THR A 66 -1.08 3.56 -3.81
N GLY A 67 -1.48 2.57 -3.01
CA GLY A 67 -0.83 1.25 -3.01
C GLY A 67 -1.02 0.47 -4.31
N THR A 68 -2.08 0.75 -5.08
CA THR A 68 -2.27 0.18 -6.42
C THR A 68 -1.23 0.70 -7.41
N ALA A 69 -0.87 1.99 -7.32
CA ALA A 69 0.21 2.56 -8.12
C ALA A 69 1.58 1.98 -7.72
N MET A 70 1.83 1.70 -6.43
CA MET A 70 3.04 0.99 -5.99
C MET A 70 3.12 -0.42 -6.60
N SER A 71 2.01 -1.18 -6.60
CA SER A 71 1.97 -2.51 -7.24
C SER A 71 2.27 -2.43 -8.74
N ALA A 72 1.73 -1.44 -9.44
CA ALA A 72 2.00 -1.24 -10.87
C ALA A 72 3.48 -0.94 -11.13
N ALA A 73 4.10 -0.10 -10.29
CA ALA A 73 5.52 0.21 -10.38
C ALA A 73 6.44 -0.98 -10.04
N MET A 74 6.03 -1.86 -9.11
CA MET A 74 6.72 -3.13 -8.89
C MET A 74 6.59 -4.09 -10.08
N ALA A 75 5.43 -4.13 -10.73
CA ALA A 75 5.20 -4.96 -11.92
C ALA A 75 6.03 -4.50 -13.12
N SER A 76 6.29 -3.20 -13.28
CA SER A 76 7.16 -2.66 -14.34
C SER A 76 8.66 -2.80 -14.04
N GLY A 77 9.02 -3.12 -12.79
CA GLY A 77 10.41 -3.19 -12.35
C GLY A 77 11.02 -1.84 -11.98
N ASP A 78 10.19 -0.79 -11.82
CA ASP A 78 10.65 0.54 -11.41
C ASP A 78 10.86 0.63 -9.89
N ILE A 79 10.21 -0.23 -9.12
CA ILE A 79 10.27 -0.31 -7.66
C ILE A 79 10.63 -1.74 -7.22
N ASP A 80 11.58 -1.83 -6.30
CA ASP A 80 12.07 -3.08 -5.73
C ASP A 80 11.38 -3.46 -4.42
N ILE A 81 11.12 -2.45 -3.56
CA ILE A 81 10.43 -2.61 -2.26
C ILE A 81 9.35 -1.54 -2.13
N SER A 82 8.20 -1.92 -1.63
CA SER A 82 7.11 -1.01 -1.27
C SER A 82 6.92 -1.01 0.25
N VAL A 83 7.12 0.15 0.88
CA VAL A 83 6.90 0.33 2.32
C VAL A 83 5.51 0.89 2.56
N SER A 84 4.78 0.28 3.52
CA SER A 84 3.43 0.68 3.92
C SER A 84 2.40 0.59 2.79
N GLN A 85 2.53 -0.42 1.94
CA GLN A 85 1.44 -0.77 1.02
C GLN A 85 0.31 -1.41 1.80
N GLY A 86 -0.92 -0.92 1.67
CA GLY A 86 -2.09 -1.56 2.27
C GLY A 86 -2.27 -3.00 1.80
N VAL A 87 -2.72 -3.89 2.68
CA VAL A 87 -3.02 -5.29 2.30
C VAL A 87 -4.04 -5.38 1.16
N PRO A 88 -5.11 -4.58 1.09
CA PRO A 88 -6.05 -4.68 -0.02
C PRO A 88 -5.44 -4.43 -1.41
N PRO A 89 -4.65 -3.37 -1.68
CA PRO A 89 -4.00 -3.22 -2.99
C PRO A 89 -2.98 -4.33 -3.28
N PHE A 90 -2.29 -4.85 -2.26
CA PHE A 90 -1.44 -6.04 -2.41
C PHE A 90 -2.27 -7.25 -2.87
N VAL A 91 -3.43 -7.50 -2.27
CA VAL A 91 -4.34 -8.60 -2.63
C VAL A 91 -4.86 -8.45 -4.07
N VAL A 92 -5.21 -7.24 -4.50
CA VAL A 92 -5.61 -6.97 -5.90
C VAL A 92 -4.51 -7.41 -6.85
N ALA A 93 -3.27 -6.98 -6.61
CA ALA A 93 -2.12 -7.31 -7.44
C ALA A 93 -1.80 -8.82 -7.44
N ALA A 94 -1.78 -9.45 -6.25
CA ALA A 94 -1.52 -10.88 -6.10
C ALA A 94 -2.62 -11.75 -6.75
N SER A 95 -3.89 -11.31 -6.67
CA SER A 95 -5.02 -11.99 -7.32
C SER A 95 -4.97 -11.87 -8.85
N ALA A 96 -4.42 -10.76 -9.37
CA ALA A 96 -4.17 -10.56 -10.79
C ALA A 96 -2.93 -11.34 -11.30
N GLY A 97 -2.26 -12.10 -10.44
CA GLY A 97 -1.13 -12.96 -10.81
C GLY A 97 0.25 -12.31 -10.66
N GLN A 98 0.35 -11.13 -10.02
CA GLN A 98 1.67 -10.58 -9.68
C GLN A 98 2.33 -11.46 -8.60
N ASP A 99 3.60 -11.80 -8.82
CA ASP A 99 4.39 -12.60 -7.90
C ASP A 99 5.03 -11.69 -6.83
N LEU A 100 4.22 -11.28 -5.86
CA LEU A 100 4.60 -10.42 -4.75
C LEU A 100 4.59 -11.18 -3.43
N GLN A 101 5.49 -10.78 -2.54
CA GLN A 101 5.58 -11.28 -1.18
C GLN A 101 5.50 -10.15 -0.15
N ILE A 102 4.72 -10.37 0.90
CA ILE A 102 4.76 -9.61 2.15
C ILE A 102 5.98 -10.10 2.92
N ILE A 103 6.84 -9.17 3.34
CA ILE A 103 8.09 -9.46 4.04
C ILE A 103 8.14 -8.80 5.43
N ASP A 104 7.20 -7.92 5.76
CA ASP A 104 7.12 -7.19 7.02
C ASP A 104 5.72 -6.60 7.22
N VAL A 105 5.28 -6.41 8.46
CA VAL A 105 4.11 -5.60 8.81
C VAL A 105 4.58 -4.19 9.13
N ALA A 106 4.34 -3.27 8.22
CA ALA A 106 4.85 -1.92 8.32
C ALA A 106 4.16 -1.12 9.44
N VAL A 107 2.83 -1.18 9.52
CA VAL A 107 2.03 -0.45 10.51
C VAL A 107 0.61 -1.00 10.58
N SER A 108 0.01 -0.99 11.78
CA SER A 108 -1.43 -1.21 11.96
C SER A 108 -2.09 0.08 12.42
N TYR A 109 -3.29 0.34 11.92
CA TYR A 109 -4.02 1.57 12.21
C TYR A 109 -5.54 1.33 12.10
N ALA A 110 -6.35 2.23 12.72
CA ALA A 110 -7.81 2.13 12.66
C ALA A 110 -8.46 3.45 12.24
N ASP A 111 -8.01 4.58 12.80
CA ASP A 111 -8.63 5.89 12.59
C ASP A 111 -8.04 6.69 11.42
N ASN A 112 -6.88 6.26 10.88
CA ASN A 112 -6.19 6.95 9.81
C ASN A 112 -6.57 6.50 8.39
N ASP A 113 -7.58 5.67 8.27
CA ASP A 113 -8.24 5.26 7.01
C ASP A 113 -9.75 5.24 7.23
N ASN A 114 -10.51 6.05 6.51
CA ASN A 114 -11.97 6.11 6.67
C ASN A 114 -12.63 6.85 5.49
N CYS A 115 -13.97 6.90 5.53
CA CYS A 115 -14.77 7.72 4.65
C CYS A 115 -15.46 8.83 5.44
N VAL A 116 -15.56 10.01 4.84
CA VAL A 116 -16.18 11.21 5.43
C VAL A 116 -17.36 11.65 4.59
N VAL A 117 -18.50 11.78 5.20
CA VAL A 117 -19.73 12.33 4.60
C VAL A 117 -19.71 13.85 4.78
N ALA A 118 -20.07 14.61 3.72
CA ALA A 118 -20.14 16.07 3.77
C ALA A 118 -21.10 16.53 4.88
N ALA A 119 -20.66 17.47 5.73
CA ALA A 119 -21.42 17.94 6.89
C ALA A 119 -22.80 18.50 6.54
N GLY A 120 -22.93 19.17 5.37
CA GLY A 120 -24.20 19.73 4.90
C GLY A 120 -25.31 18.72 4.59
N LEU A 121 -24.99 17.41 4.58
CA LEU A 121 -25.99 16.36 4.37
C LEU A 121 -26.65 15.91 5.68
N GLU A 122 -26.03 16.20 6.83
CA GLU A 122 -26.52 15.80 8.16
C GLU A 122 -26.73 14.29 8.31
N ILE A 123 -26.03 13.48 7.51
CA ILE A 123 -26.07 12.00 7.53
C ILE A 123 -25.10 11.49 8.57
N ASP A 124 -25.59 10.69 9.52
CA ASP A 124 -24.81 9.98 10.53
C ASP A 124 -25.00 8.46 10.42
N LYS A 125 -24.45 7.68 11.36
CA LYS A 125 -24.58 6.23 11.39
C LYS A 125 -26.03 5.73 11.54
N ASN A 126 -26.94 6.55 12.04
CA ASN A 126 -28.36 6.17 12.22
C ASN A 126 -29.18 6.45 10.95
N SER A 127 -28.69 7.36 10.11
CA SER A 127 -29.33 7.76 8.84
C SER A 127 -28.50 7.35 7.60
N ALA A 128 -27.54 6.44 7.74
CA ALA A 128 -26.64 6.02 6.66
C ALA A 128 -27.38 5.53 5.39
N GLY A 129 -28.61 5.05 5.49
CA GLY A 129 -29.45 4.70 4.35
C GLY A 129 -29.75 5.86 3.41
N GLU A 130 -29.65 7.11 3.86
CA GLU A 130 -29.82 8.33 3.06
C GLU A 130 -28.64 8.61 2.12
N LEU A 131 -27.58 7.79 2.19
CA LEU A 131 -26.53 7.77 1.18
C LEU A 131 -27.01 7.28 -0.19
N ALA A 132 -28.15 6.58 -0.27
CA ALA A 132 -28.72 6.18 -1.56
C ALA A 132 -28.86 7.38 -2.50
N GLY A 133 -28.40 7.23 -3.75
CA GLY A 133 -28.37 8.29 -4.76
C GLY A 133 -27.16 9.25 -4.65
N LYS A 134 -26.31 9.12 -3.65
CA LYS A 134 -25.16 10.00 -3.43
C LYS A 134 -23.95 9.63 -4.28
N LYS A 135 -23.08 10.62 -4.49
CA LYS A 135 -21.82 10.48 -5.22
C LYS A 135 -20.66 10.35 -4.24
N VAL A 136 -19.87 9.28 -4.39
CA VAL A 136 -18.82 8.93 -3.44
C VAL A 136 -17.47 8.83 -4.16
N ALA A 137 -16.47 9.56 -3.69
CA ALA A 137 -15.09 9.41 -4.13
C ALA A 137 -14.42 8.28 -3.33
N VAL A 138 -13.93 7.25 -4.03
CA VAL A 138 -13.29 6.08 -3.43
C VAL A 138 -12.02 5.75 -4.20
N PRO A 139 -10.85 5.66 -3.56
CA PRO A 139 -9.64 5.15 -4.23
C PRO A 139 -9.76 3.63 -4.40
N LEU A 140 -10.17 3.20 -5.60
CA LEU A 140 -10.52 1.81 -5.86
C LEU A 140 -9.34 0.85 -5.65
N GLY A 141 -9.61 -0.37 -5.16
CA GLY A 141 -8.61 -1.39 -4.91
C GLY A 141 -7.75 -1.16 -3.65
N THR A 142 -8.02 -0.12 -2.86
CA THR A 142 -7.22 0.24 -1.66
C THR A 142 -7.87 -0.21 -0.36
N ALA A 143 -7.19 0.04 0.78
CA ALA A 143 -7.74 -0.18 2.12
C ALA A 143 -9.02 0.64 2.35
N ALA A 144 -9.04 1.90 1.87
CA ALA A 144 -10.23 2.75 1.96
C ALA A 144 -11.41 2.19 1.16
N HIS A 145 -11.17 1.57 -0.01
CA HIS A 145 -12.20 0.86 -0.76
C HIS A 145 -12.74 -0.34 0.03
N TYR A 146 -11.86 -1.16 0.59
CA TYR A 146 -12.28 -2.29 1.43
C TYR A 146 -13.11 -1.81 2.63
N GLY A 147 -12.64 -0.79 3.34
CA GLY A 147 -13.35 -0.17 4.46
C GLY A 147 -14.72 0.39 4.06
N PHE A 148 -14.82 1.05 2.90
CA PHE A 148 -16.06 1.53 2.32
C PHE A 148 -17.06 0.40 2.07
N LEU A 149 -16.65 -0.66 1.37
CA LEU A 149 -17.51 -1.81 1.08
C LEU A 149 -18.04 -2.47 2.36
N LYS A 150 -17.17 -2.64 3.36
CA LYS A 150 -17.56 -3.20 4.66
C LYS A 150 -18.56 -2.30 5.41
N GLN A 151 -18.36 -0.98 5.37
CA GLN A 151 -19.26 -0.01 6.00
C GLN A 151 -20.62 0.01 5.29
N MET A 152 -20.65 0.06 3.95
CA MET A 152 -21.91 0.02 3.19
C MET A 152 -22.68 -1.28 3.45
N GLY A 153 -22.00 -2.41 3.49
CA GLY A 153 -22.60 -3.69 3.86
C GLY A 153 -23.17 -3.69 5.28
N HIS A 154 -22.47 -3.10 6.26
CA HIS A 154 -22.92 -2.97 7.64
C HIS A 154 -24.21 -2.15 7.75
N PHE A 155 -24.29 -1.03 7.03
CA PHE A 155 -25.48 -0.16 7.03
C PHE A 155 -26.58 -0.62 6.08
N GLY A 156 -26.38 -1.68 5.30
CA GLY A 156 -27.35 -2.16 4.31
C GLY A 156 -27.56 -1.21 3.13
N VAL A 157 -26.57 -0.36 2.83
CA VAL A 157 -26.58 0.55 1.68
C VAL A 157 -26.16 -0.22 0.44
N SER A 158 -27.05 -0.30 -0.56
CA SER A 158 -26.72 -0.95 -1.84
C SER A 158 -25.70 -0.13 -2.63
N LEU A 159 -24.66 -0.79 -3.10
CA LEU A 159 -23.64 -0.15 -3.94
C LEU A 159 -24.23 0.36 -5.27
N ASP A 160 -25.22 -0.34 -5.83
CA ASP A 160 -25.93 0.07 -7.05
C ASP A 160 -26.72 1.38 -6.87
N SER A 161 -27.02 1.76 -5.63
CA SER A 161 -27.68 3.03 -5.32
C SER A 161 -26.72 4.22 -5.26
N LEU A 162 -25.40 3.99 -5.35
CA LEU A 162 -24.38 5.01 -5.23
C LEU A 162 -23.72 5.31 -6.58
N THR A 163 -23.25 6.53 -6.76
CA THR A 163 -22.35 6.86 -7.87
C THR A 163 -20.92 6.88 -7.34
N VAL A 164 -20.22 5.75 -7.44
CA VAL A 164 -18.82 5.64 -7.02
C VAL A 164 -17.89 6.15 -8.10
N VAL A 165 -16.96 7.04 -7.73
CA VAL A 165 -15.94 7.61 -8.63
C VAL A 165 -14.57 7.29 -8.07
N ASP A 166 -13.70 6.74 -8.92
CA ASP A 166 -12.31 6.47 -8.55
C ASP A 166 -11.53 7.78 -8.45
N MET A 167 -11.05 8.09 -7.26
CA MET A 167 -10.23 9.27 -6.96
C MET A 167 -9.19 8.94 -5.92
N ALA A 168 -7.95 9.39 -6.13
CA ALA A 168 -6.92 9.36 -5.09
C ALA A 168 -7.34 10.22 -3.88
N PRO A 169 -6.83 9.94 -2.66
CA PRO A 169 -7.30 10.63 -1.45
C PRO A 169 -7.24 12.15 -1.50
N ALA A 170 -6.20 12.73 -2.09
CA ALA A 170 -6.07 14.19 -2.23
C ALA A 170 -7.11 14.77 -3.20
N GLU A 171 -7.41 14.08 -4.29
CA GLU A 171 -8.45 14.46 -5.25
C GLU A 171 -9.84 14.36 -4.62
N GLY A 172 -10.13 13.24 -3.94
CA GLY A 172 -11.38 13.03 -3.20
C GLY A 172 -11.59 14.08 -2.12
N GLN A 173 -10.54 14.48 -1.39
CA GLN A 173 -10.58 15.56 -0.41
C GLN A 173 -10.96 16.91 -1.06
N ALA A 174 -10.31 17.25 -2.17
CA ALA A 174 -10.61 18.46 -2.90
C ALA A 174 -12.05 18.47 -3.45
N ALA A 175 -12.52 17.33 -3.99
CA ALA A 175 -13.88 17.16 -4.50
C ALA A 175 -14.92 17.29 -3.38
N LEU A 176 -14.67 16.73 -2.19
CA LEU A 176 -15.55 16.86 -1.01
C LEU A 176 -15.65 18.31 -0.55
N ALA A 177 -14.52 18.99 -0.42
CA ALA A 177 -14.46 20.38 0.01
C ALA A 177 -15.19 21.34 -0.96
N GLN A 178 -15.25 20.99 -2.25
CA GLN A 178 -15.94 21.76 -3.28
C GLN A 178 -17.43 21.36 -3.46
N GLY A 179 -17.90 20.35 -2.73
CA GLY A 179 -19.25 19.81 -2.89
C GLY A 179 -19.47 19.06 -4.22
N ALA A 180 -18.40 18.63 -4.90
CA ALA A 180 -18.48 17.84 -6.12
C ALA A 180 -18.78 16.35 -5.86
N VAL A 181 -18.58 15.89 -4.63
CA VAL A 181 -18.99 14.58 -4.11
C VAL A 181 -19.62 14.74 -2.74
N ASP A 182 -20.49 13.82 -2.38
CA ASP A 182 -21.25 13.79 -1.12
C ASP A 182 -20.47 13.11 0.02
N MET A 183 -19.56 12.19 -0.34
CA MET A 183 -18.72 11.42 0.56
C MET A 183 -17.37 11.18 -0.12
N ALA A 184 -16.29 11.15 0.65
CA ALA A 184 -14.98 10.79 0.15
C ALA A 184 -14.23 9.87 1.13
N CYS A 185 -13.53 8.89 0.59
CA CYS A 185 -12.72 7.94 1.36
C CYS A 185 -11.23 8.21 1.15
N GLY A 186 -10.42 7.96 2.17
CA GLY A 186 -8.98 8.15 2.09
C GLY A 186 -8.28 7.93 3.43
N TRP A 187 -7.04 8.35 3.50
CA TRP A 187 -6.17 8.17 4.67
C TRP A 187 -5.25 9.37 4.88
N GLY A 188 -4.52 9.34 6.00
CA GLY A 188 -3.45 10.27 6.32
C GLY A 188 -3.90 11.73 6.33
N GLY A 189 -3.08 12.61 5.78
CA GLY A 189 -3.33 14.04 5.73
C GLY A 189 -4.59 14.41 4.96
N ALA A 190 -4.90 13.71 3.85
CA ALA A 190 -6.13 13.92 3.09
C ALA A 190 -7.38 13.63 3.95
N LEU A 191 -7.40 12.48 4.65
CA LEU A 191 -8.51 12.13 5.56
C LEU A 191 -8.68 13.16 6.69
N ARG A 192 -7.56 13.64 7.28
CA ARG A 192 -7.62 14.67 8.31
C ARG A 192 -8.34 15.92 7.79
N ARG A 193 -7.98 16.39 6.60
CA ARG A 193 -8.64 17.56 5.96
C ARG A 193 -10.10 17.28 5.58
N MET A 194 -10.45 16.05 5.16
CA MET A 194 -11.85 15.67 4.93
C MET A 194 -12.68 15.81 6.21
N LYS A 195 -12.15 15.37 7.36
CA LYS A 195 -12.83 15.46 8.67
C LYS A 195 -13.13 16.90 9.11
N GLU A 196 -12.41 17.88 8.57
CA GLU A 196 -12.71 19.32 8.81
C GLU A 196 -14.00 19.77 8.09
N SER A 197 -14.43 19.02 7.05
CA SER A 197 -15.59 19.36 6.20
C SER A 197 -16.76 18.39 6.36
N GLY A 198 -16.66 17.40 7.26
CA GLY A 198 -17.69 16.38 7.41
C GLY A 198 -17.48 15.47 8.61
N ASN A 199 -18.24 14.37 8.64
CA ASN A 199 -18.18 13.39 9.71
C ASN A 199 -17.97 11.98 9.18
N VAL A 200 -17.35 11.11 9.99
CA VAL A 200 -17.27 9.68 9.74
C VAL A 200 -18.54 8.99 10.23
N LEU A 201 -18.96 7.93 9.55
CA LEU A 201 -20.09 7.10 10.00
C LEU A 201 -19.69 6.15 11.14
N LEU A 202 -18.48 5.57 11.04
CA LEU A 202 -17.89 4.71 12.06
C LEU A 202 -16.52 5.23 12.48
N THR A 203 -16.29 5.28 13.77
CA THR A 203 -14.95 5.53 14.34
C THR A 203 -14.04 4.33 14.11
N GLY A 204 -12.72 4.49 14.28
CA GLY A 204 -11.76 3.40 14.21
C GLY A 204 -12.06 2.29 15.21
N ALA A 205 -12.48 2.62 16.44
CA ALA A 205 -12.88 1.65 17.45
C ALA A 205 -14.11 0.83 17.03
N GLU A 206 -15.13 1.48 16.45
CA GLU A 206 -16.32 0.81 15.92
C GLU A 206 -15.96 -0.10 14.74
N LYS A 207 -15.10 0.35 13.82
CA LYS A 207 -14.60 -0.48 12.72
C LYS A 207 -13.87 -1.74 13.25
N THR A 208 -13.00 -1.56 14.22
CA THR A 208 -12.28 -2.67 14.86
C THR A 208 -13.25 -3.68 15.49
N ALA A 209 -14.26 -3.21 16.20
CA ALA A 209 -15.29 -4.07 16.82
C ALA A 209 -16.10 -4.86 15.76
N LEU A 210 -16.22 -4.33 14.54
CA LEU A 210 -16.87 -4.98 13.41
C LEU A 210 -15.92 -5.87 12.58
N GLY A 211 -14.66 -6.02 13.01
CA GLY A 211 -13.65 -6.78 12.28
C GLY A 211 -13.20 -6.11 10.97
N ILE A 212 -13.40 -4.80 10.82
CA ILE A 212 -12.88 -4.01 9.72
C ILE A 212 -11.47 -3.59 10.11
N LEU A 213 -10.53 -4.50 9.91
CA LEU A 213 -9.12 -4.27 10.23
C LEU A 213 -8.42 -3.63 9.04
N VAL A 214 -7.43 -2.79 9.33
CA VAL A 214 -6.52 -2.22 8.33
C VAL A 214 -5.11 -2.24 8.87
N PHE A 215 -4.20 -2.72 8.04
CA PHE A 215 -2.76 -2.65 8.26
C PHE A 215 -2.03 -2.62 6.93
N ASP A 216 -0.84 -2.09 6.97
CA ASP A 216 0.03 -2.01 5.81
C ASP A 216 1.23 -2.93 5.99
N VAL A 217 1.79 -3.31 4.88
CA VAL A 217 2.88 -4.26 4.78
C VAL A 217 4.04 -3.67 3.98
N THR A 218 5.24 -4.14 4.27
CA THR A 218 6.36 -4.02 3.35
C THR A 218 6.29 -5.21 2.41
N SER A 219 6.34 -4.95 1.10
CA SER A 219 6.22 -5.98 0.07
C SER A 219 7.27 -5.80 -1.02
N ALA A 220 7.58 -6.89 -1.72
CA ALA A 220 8.53 -6.90 -2.83
C ALA A 220 8.19 -8.03 -3.81
N PRO A 221 8.64 -7.97 -5.08
CA PRO A 221 8.60 -9.10 -6.01
C PRO A 221 9.38 -10.31 -5.45
N SER A 222 8.83 -11.52 -5.57
CA SER A 222 9.45 -12.72 -5.02
C SER A 222 10.84 -12.99 -5.59
N GLY A 223 11.04 -12.74 -6.90
CA GLY A 223 12.33 -12.83 -7.55
C GLY A 223 13.37 -11.87 -6.94
N TYR A 224 12.97 -10.62 -6.67
CA TYR A 224 13.86 -9.67 -6.02
C TYR A 224 14.29 -10.13 -4.63
N VAL A 225 13.33 -10.61 -3.81
CA VAL A 225 13.62 -11.14 -2.47
C VAL A 225 14.58 -12.32 -2.51
N ALA A 226 14.39 -13.23 -3.47
CA ALA A 226 15.24 -14.42 -3.63
C ALA A 226 16.68 -14.06 -4.04
N GLU A 227 16.83 -13.12 -4.97
CA GLU A 227 18.13 -12.69 -5.50
C GLU A 227 18.89 -11.77 -4.56
N ASN A 228 18.18 -11.00 -3.70
CA ASN A 228 18.74 -9.95 -2.85
C ASN A 228 18.42 -10.16 -1.36
N ALA A 229 18.37 -11.41 -0.89
CA ALA A 229 17.94 -11.76 0.47
C ALA A 229 18.70 -10.98 1.58
N ASP A 230 20.00 -10.79 1.41
CA ASP A 230 20.86 -10.03 2.33
C ASP A 230 20.50 -8.53 2.39
N VAL A 231 20.24 -7.93 1.21
CA VAL A 231 19.82 -6.51 1.08
C VAL A 231 18.48 -6.31 1.76
N VAL A 232 17.52 -7.20 1.49
CA VAL A 232 16.17 -7.15 2.08
C VAL A 232 16.23 -7.33 3.60
N ALA A 233 17.02 -8.29 4.10
CA ALA A 233 17.18 -8.49 5.55
C ALA A 233 17.77 -7.26 6.24
N LYS A 234 18.82 -6.65 5.68
CA LYS A 234 19.42 -5.42 6.22
C LYS A 234 18.44 -4.24 6.18
N PHE A 235 17.67 -4.11 5.08
CA PHE A 235 16.62 -3.10 4.97
C PHE A 235 15.61 -3.22 6.11
N LEU A 236 15.12 -4.44 6.36
CA LEU A 236 14.17 -4.71 7.44
C LEU A 236 14.79 -4.51 8.84
N ALA A 237 16.09 -4.81 9.02
CA ALA A 237 16.78 -4.55 10.27
C ALA A 237 16.82 -3.06 10.62
N VAL A 238 17.12 -2.19 9.64
CA VAL A 238 17.09 -0.71 9.83
C VAL A 238 15.67 -0.25 10.18
N THR A 239 14.65 -0.76 9.48
CA THR A 239 13.24 -0.45 9.76
C THR A 239 12.86 -0.88 11.17
N ALA A 240 13.20 -2.12 11.57
CA ALA A 240 12.92 -2.65 12.91
C ALA A 240 13.61 -1.85 14.02
N ALA A 241 14.84 -1.41 13.81
CA ALA A 241 15.57 -0.55 14.75
C ALA A 241 14.85 0.80 14.94
N ALA A 242 14.42 1.44 13.87
CA ALA A 242 13.68 2.70 13.94
C ALA A 242 12.32 2.53 14.67
N ASN A 243 11.59 1.44 14.39
CA ASN A 243 10.34 1.13 15.09
C ASN A 243 10.57 0.85 16.58
N THR A 244 11.65 0.13 16.93
CA THR A 244 12.02 -0.16 18.31
C THR A 244 12.34 1.12 19.09
N GLU A 245 13.11 2.04 18.49
CA GLU A 245 13.45 3.32 19.12
C GLU A 245 12.18 4.18 19.34
N TRP A 246 11.29 4.23 18.34
CA TRP A 246 10.02 4.95 18.47
C TRP A 246 9.14 4.36 19.58
N ASN A 247 8.95 3.04 19.57
CA ASN A 247 8.12 2.36 20.56
C ASN A 247 8.66 2.52 21.99
N ALA A 248 9.99 2.62 22.17
CA ALA A 248 10.60 2.76 23.48
C ALA A 248 10.44 4.16 24.10
N SER A 249 10.56 5.22 23.31
CA SER A 249 10.69 6.57 23.88
C SER A 249 10.10 7.72 23.06
N GLN A 250 9.62 7.46 21.86
CA GLN A 250 9.06 8.48 20.95
C GLN A 250 9.93 9.76 20.89
N PRO A 251 11.20 9.66 20.42
CA PRO A 251 12.14 10.78 20.52
C PRO A 251 11.67 12.00 19.74
N ALA A 252 11.72 13.19 20.35
CA ALA A 252 11.31 14.43 19.68
C ALA A 252 12.12 14.71 18.41
N ALA A 253 13.41 14.39 18.39
CA ALA A 253 14.24 14.54 17.21
C ALA A 253 13.81 13.61 16.05
N MET A 254 13.39 12.38 16.37
CA MET A 254 12.82 11.46 15.38
C MET A 254 11.49 11.98 14.85
N LEU A 255 10.59 12.44 15.72
CA LEU A 255 9.31 13.03 15.32
C LEU A 255 9.52 14.22 14.37
N ALA A 256 10.43 15.14 14.69
CA ALA A 256 10.74 16.29 13.84
C ALA A 256 11.27 15.87 12.46
N ALA A 257 12.15 14.86 12.40
CA ALA A 257 12.65 14.32 11.13
C ALA A 257 11.55 13.67 10.31
N VAL A 258 10.70 12.84 10.93
CA VAL A 258 9.56 12.17 10.30
C VAL A 258 8.55 13.19 9.77
N ALA A 259 8.16 14.17 10.59
CA ALA A 259 7.19 15.20 10.19
C ALA A 259 7.67 16.00 8.97
N LYS A 260 8.94 16.39 8.98
CA LYS A 260 9.56 17.11 7.86
C LYS A 260 9.56 16.27 6.57
N ASP A 261 9.95 15.00 6.66
CA ASP A 261 10.01 14.10 5.50
C ASP A 261 8.62 13.74 4.97
N ALA A 262 7.66 13.55 5.87
CA ALA A 262 6.26 13.30 5.52
C ALA A 262 5.53 14.55 4.96
N GLY A 263 6.13 15.73 5.02
CA GLY A 263 5.50 16.98 4.59
C GLY A 263 4.40 17.46 5.53
N MET A 264 4.49 17.17 6.83
CA MET A 264 3.47 17.45 7.84
C MET A 264 4.01 18.38 8.93
N SER A 265 3.12 19.01 9.71
CA SER A 265 3.52 19.62 10.99
C SER A 265 3.89 18.53 12.01
N GLU A 266 4.75 18.84 12.99
CA GLU A 266 5.07 17.91 14.07
C GLU A 266 3.83 17.51 14.88
N ALA A 267 2.88 18.44 15.06
CA ALA A 267 1.64 18.15 15.76
C ALA A 267 0.74 17.15 15.00
N ASP A 268 0.63 17.29 13.67
CA ASP A 268 -0.13 16.36 12.83
C ASP A 268 0.54 14.98 12.76
N ALA A 269 1.88 14.96 12.63
CA ALA A 269 2.65 13.73 12.63
C ALA A 269 2.52 13.00 13.98
N ALA A 270 2.65 13.70 15.11
CA ALA A 270 2.46 13.14 16.44
C ALA A 270 1.04 12.57 16.64
N SER A 271 0.02 13.31 16.18
CA SER A 271 -1.37 12.86 16.26
C SER A 271 -1.59 11.57 15.46
N SER A 272 -1.05 11.47 14.25
CA SER A 272 -1.15 10.27 13.40
C SER A 272 -0.39 9.09 14.01
N MET A 273 0.90 9.29 14.34
CA MET A 273 1.76 8.24 14.90
C MET A 273 1.27 7.75 16.27
N GLY A 274 0.60 8.60 17.05
CA GLY A 274 -0.02 8.23 18.32
C GLY A 274 -1.17 7.21 18.19
N THR A 275 -1.73 7.04 17.00
CA THR A 275 -2.77 6.05 16.70
C THR A 275 -2.25 4.84 15.92
N PHE A 276 -0.96 4.84 15.56
CA PHE A 276 -0.30 3.77 14.85
C PHE A 276 0.31 2.75 15.81
N VAL A 277 0.29 1.50 15.39
CA VAL A 277 0.98 0.40 16.06
C VAL A 277 2.05 -0.15 15.13
N PHE A 278 3.31 -0.09 15.57
CA PHE A 278 4.45 -0.67 14.88
C PHE A 278 4.85 -1.96 15.59
N PRO A 279 4.40 -3.14 15.13
CA PRO A 279 4.69 -4.40 15.80
C PRO A 279 6.18 -4.70 15.71
N ASP A 280 6.77 -5.18 16.81
CA ASP A 280 8.14 -5.67 16.82
C ASP A 280 8.25 -6.97 16.00
N VAL A 281 9.50 -7.39 15.72
CA VAL A 281 9.75 -8.57 14.87
C VAL A 281 9.12 -9.85 15.44
N ASP A 282 9.15 -10.03 16.75
CA ASP A 282 8.58 -11.22 17.40
C ASP A 282 7.05 -11.25 17.30
N ALA A 283 6.42 -10.11 17.53
CA ALA A 283 4.99 -9.97 17.34
C ALA A 283 4.59 -10.25 15.89
N GLN A 284 5.33 -9.69 14.91
CA GLN A 284 5.07 -9.90 13.48
C GLN A 284 5.16 -11.38 13.08
N LEU A 285 6.13 -12.12 13.58
CA LEU A 285 6.32 -13.55 13.30
C LEU A 285 5.27 -14.45 13.98
N SER A 286 4.49 -13.91 14.92
CA SER A 286 3.45 -14.65 15.63
C SER A 286 2.25 -14.99 14.75
N GLY A 287 1.41 -15.93 15.25
CA GLY A 287 0.12 -16.27 14.62
C GLY A 287 -0.86 -15.09 14.51
N GLY A 288 -0.66 -14.02 15.28
CA GLY A 288 -1.46 -12.79 15.21
C GLY A 288 -1.19 -11.93 13.98
N TRP A 289 -0.08 -12.17 13.27
CA TRP A 289 0.32 -11.44 12.07
C TRP A 289 0.74 -12.40 10.95
N LEU A 290 2.01 -12.40 10.57
CA LEU A 290 2.52 -13.15 9.42
C LEU A 290 2.49 -14.66 9.60
N GLY A 291 2.40 -15.14 10.86
CA GLY A 291 2.26 -16.56 11.17
C GLY A 291 0.87 -17.17 10.90
N GLY A 292 -0.08 -16.42 10.33
CA GLY A 292 -1.40 -16.97 9.94
C GLY A 292 -2.51 -15.94 9.76
N ALA A 293 -2.58 -14.91 10.61
CA ALA A 293 -3.68 -13.92 10.55
C ALA A 293 -3.65 -13.10 9.25
N ALA A 294 -2.48 -12.73 8.75
CA ALA A 294 -2.34 -11.97 7.51
C ALA A 294 -2.89 -12.75 6.31
N GLN A 295 -2.59 -14.04 6.19
CA GLN A 295 -3.08 -14.91 5.13
C GLN A 295 -4.61 -15.04 5.15
N THR A 296 -5.18 -15.20 6.36
CA THR A 296 -6.63 -15.24 6.57
C THR A 296 -7.28 -13.91 6.20
N PHE A 297 -6.67 -12.80 6.60
CA PHE A 297 -7.15 -11.46 6.26
C PHE A 297 -7.11 -11.20 4.76
N MET A 298 -6.00 -11.53 4.09
CA MET A 298 -5.89 -11.41 2.62
C MET A 298 -7.01 -12.16 1.89
N LYS A 299 -7.31 -13.40 2.32
CA LYS A 299 -8.42 -14.17 1.74
C LYS A 299 -9.76 -13.47 1.96
N GLY A 300 -10.02 -12.97 3.16
CA GLY A 300 -11.22 -12.21 3.47
C GLY A 300 -11.37 -10.93 2.64
N VAL A 301 -10.26 -10.19 2.42
CA VAL A 301 -10.24 -9.02 1.52
C VAL A 301 -10.58 -9.41 0.10
N ALA A 302 -9.95 -10.48 -0.43
CA ALA A 302 -10.23 -10.97 -1.77
C ALA A 302 -11.69 -11.36 -1.95
N ASP A 303 -12.28 -12.07 -0.99
CA ASP A 303 -13.68 -12.48 -1.04
C ASP A 303 -14.65 -11.28 -1.06
N VAL A 304 -14.34 -10.22 -0.30
CA VAL A 304 -15.11 -8.97 -0.33
C VAL A 304 -15.01 -8.32 -1.70
N PHE A 305 -13.80 -8.25 -2.27
CA PHE A 305 -13.58 -7.62 -3.58
C PHE A 305 -14.19 -8.42 -4.73
N VAL A 306 -14.17 -9.76 -4.69
CA VAL A 306 -14.89 -10.60 -5.65
C VAL A 306 -16.39 -10.37 -5.52
N GLY A 307 -16.92 -10.37 -4.30
CA GLY A 307 -18.35 -10.12 -4.04
C GLY A 307 -18.84 -8.75 -4.52
N ALA A 308 -17.97 -7.75 -4.53
CA ALA A 308 -18.23 -6.40 -5.04
C ALA A 308 -17.92 -6.23 -6.54
N GLY A 309 -17.41 -7.26 -7.21
CA GLY A 309 -16.98 -7.17 -8.61
C GLY A 309 -15.74 -6.29 -8.83
N ALA A 310 -14.96 -6.03 -7.78
CA ALA A 310 -13.74 -5.23 -7.84
C ALA A 310 -12.52 -6.02 -8.35
N ILE A 311 -12.53 -7.34 -8.22
CA ILE A 311 -11.60 -8.28 -8.84
C ILE A 311 -12.37 -9.49 -9.39
N ASP A 312 -11.82 -10.12 -10.43
CA ASP A 312 -12.48 -11.24 -11.10
C ASP A 312 -12.48 -12.53 -10.28
N SER A 313 -11.40 -12.80 -9.56
CA SER A 313 -11.25 -14.01 -8.76
C SER A 313 -10.28 -13.82 -7.59
N ALA A 314 -10.48 -14.62 -6.55
CA ALA A 314 -9.55 -14.75 -5.42
C ALA A 314 -8.66 -15.99 -5.62
N LYS A 315 -7.45 -15.97 -5.06
CA LYS A 315 -6.65 -17.19 -4.89
C LYS A 315 -7.30 -18.09 -3.82
N ASP A 316 -7.10 -19.40 -3.92
CA ASP A 316 -7.53 -20.34 -2.88
C ASP A 316 -6.79 -20.07 -1.56
N SER A 317 -5.53 -19.68 -1.63
CA SER A 317 -4.68 -19.33 -0.50
C SER A 317 -3.70 -18.22 -0.86
N TYR A 318 -3.36 -17.39 0.13
CA TYR A 318 -2.32 -16.37 0.06
C TYR A 318 -1.08 -16.74 0.91
N ALA A 319 -0.94 -18.00 1.31
CA ALA A 319 0.20 -18.45 2.11
C ALA A 319 1.54 -18.21 1.41
N ASP A 320 1.62 -18.48 0.11
CA ASP A 320 2.83 -18.29 -0.70
C ASP A 320 3.19 -16.80 -0.92
N ASN A 321 2.24 -15.90 -0.62
CA ASN A 321 2.46 -14.46 -0.69
C ASN A 321 3.02 -13.87 0.62
N VAL A 322 3.39 -14.69 1.62
CA VAL A 322 4.05 -14.27 2.85
C VAL A 322 5.40 -14.95 2.97
N ASN A 323 6.46 -14.16 3.08
CA ASN A 323 7.82 -14.65 3.24
C ASN A 323 8.47 -14.05 4.49
N VAL A 324 8.51 -14.82 5.56
CA VAL A 324 9.12 -14.41 6.84
C VAL A 324 10.64 -14.63 6.89
N GLY A 325 11.25 -15.20 5.86
CA GLY A 325 12.69 -15.48 5.80
C GLY A 325 13.55 -14.24 6.02
N PRO A 326 13.36 -13.14 5.25
CA PRO A 326 14.12 -11.89 5.43
C PRO A 326 13.94 -11.27 6.83
N LEU A 327 12.71 -11.31 7.36
CA LEU A 327 12.42 -10.76 8.70
C LEU A 327 13.09 -11.59 9.82
N ASN A 328 13.13 -12.92 9.69
CA ASN A 328 13.88 -13.79 10.60
C ASN A 328 15.40 -13.51 10.51
N ALA A 329 15.93 -13.25 9.33
CA ALA A 329 17.33 -12.88 9.16
C ALA A 329 17.64 -11.52 9.77
N ALA A 330 16.76 -10.54 9.60
CA ALA A 330 16.87 -9.20 10.20
C ALA A 330 16.94 -9.23 11.73
N LYS A 331 16.21 -10.14 12.38
CA LYS A 331 16.21 -10.30 13.85
C LYS A 331 17.59 -10.61 14.43
N GLY A 332 18.50 -11.17 13.65
CA GLY A 332 19.85 -11.54 14.07
C GLY A 332 20.90 -10.45 13.84
N MET A 333 20.52 -9.31 13.25
CA MET A 333 21.39 -8.18 12.93
C MET A 333 21.22 -7.08 13.97
#